data_9152777b9012ac78b0d7ed3cdbb9b940
#
_entry.id   9152777b9012ac78b0d7ed3cdbb9b940
#
_cell.length_a   1.000
_cell.length_b   1.000
_cell.length_c   1.000
_cell.angle_alpha   90.00
_cell.angle_beta   90.00
_cell.angle_gamma   90.00
#
_symmetry.space_group_name_H-M   'P 1'
#
loop_
_entity.id
_entity.type
_entity.pdbx_description
1 polymer ?
#
loop_
_entity_poly.entity_id
_entity_poly.type
_entity_poly.pdbx_seq_one_letter_code
_entity_poly.pdbx_strand_id
1 'polypeptide(L)'
;VRDRRFITIQRDGLLTQLDHKSLMRWALACTEHTIAQVSYVCTAVQAEALHIAYAWIDDTASVYEAMQASRAVHAEAKMEQDIEKQLVIRCIGHAVATAHMADHCLGPAWYGRKLIRLVGGSLEQEYQWQLKELEALPTHLHQLVKTSPKFQLKPSDITK
;
A
#
# COMPACT_ATOMS: atom_id res chain seq x y z
N VAL A 1 -18.70 0.46 -1.65
CA VAL A 1 -18.76 -0.83 -2.37
C VAL A 1 -17.33 -1.21 -2.75
N ARG A 2 -16.93 -2.46 -2.45
CA ARG A 2 -15.60 -2.97 -2.79
C ARG A 2 -15.50 -3.23 -4.30
N ASP A 3 -14.36 -2.88 -4.89
CA ASP A 3 -14.09 -3.18 -6.30
C ASP A 3 -13.87 -4.69 -6.49
N ARG A 4 -14.79 -5.35 -7.17
CA ARG A 4 -14.78 -6.80 -7.37
C ARG A 4 -13.57 -7.30 -8.17
N ARG A 5 -12.90 -6.44 -8.92
CA ARG A 5 -11.70 -6.78 -9.69
C ARG A 5 -10.51 -7.18 -8.81
N PHE A 6 -10.51 -6.76 -7.53
CA PHE A 6 -9.51 -7.14 -6.53
C PHE A 6 -9.87 -8.42 -5.76
N ILE A 7 -10.94 -9.12 -6.12
CA ILE A 7 -11.31 -10.37 -5.46
C ILE A 7 -10.47 -11.50 -6.05
N THR A 8 -9.83 -12.26 -5.16
CA THR A 8 -8.97 -13.39 -5.55
C THR A 8 -9.78 -14.62 -5.98
N ILE A 9 -9.14 -15.50 -6.74
CA ILE A 9 -9.73 -16.77 -7.21
C ILE A 9 -10.25 -17.60 -6.04
N GLN A 10 -9.56 -17.62 -4.89
CA GLN A 10 -9.99 -18.35 -3.69
C GLN A 10 -11.30 -17.80 -3.08
N ARG A 11 -11.76 -16.65 -3.54
CA ARG A 11 -13.02 -16.00 -3.13
C ARG A 11 -13.96 -15.75 -4.31
N ASP A 12 -13.92 -16.63 -5.30
CA ASP A 12 -14.73 -16.57 -6.52
C ASP A 12 -14.51 -15.30 -7.36
N GLY A 13 -13.31 -14.73 -7.30
CA GLY A 13 -12.87 -13.60 -8.10
C GLY A 13 -11.99 -14.03 -9.28
N LEU A 14 -11.34 -13.04 -9.91
CA LEU A 14 -10.49 -13.26 -11.08
C LEU A 14 -8.99 -13.05 -10.79
N LEU A 15 -8.65 -12.48 -9.64
CA LEU A 15 -7.27 -12.16 -9.31
C LEU A 15 -6.49 -13.41 -8.91
N THR A 16 -5.45 -13.74 -9.68
CA THR A 16 -4.59 -14.90 -9.39
C THR A 16 -3.71 -14.66 -8.16
N GLN A 17 -3.15 -15.73 -7.59
CA GLN A 17 -2.18 -15.63 -6.49
C GLN A 17 -0.94 -14.83 -6.92
N LEU A 18 -0.46 -15.01 -8.14
CA LEU A 18 0.68 -14.28 -8.68
C LEU A 18 0.39 -12.78 -8.82
N ASP A 19 -0.79 -12.44 -9.30
CA ASP A 19 -1.26 -11.05 -9.39
C ASP A 19 -1.37 -10.40 -8.00
N HIS A 20 -1.89 -11.14 -7.04
CA HIS A 20 -2.01 -10.67 -5.66
C HIS A 20 -0.64 -10.33 -5.06
N LYS A 21 0.35 -11.22 -5.25
CA LYS A 21 1.73 -10.97 -4.82
C LYS A 21 2.37 -9.78 -5.54
N SER A 22 2.11 -9.62 -6.84
CA SER A 22 2.58 -8.46 -7.60
C SER A 22 2.02 -7.15 -7.08
N LEU A 23 0.73 -7.11 -6.73
CA LEU A 23 0.10 -5.94 -6.11
C LEU A 23 0.71 -5.64 -4.74
N MET A 24 1.06 -6.64 -3.94
CA MET A 24 1.76 -6.44 -2.68
C MET A 24 3.16 -5.85 -2.90
N ARG A 25 3.92 -6.33 -3.89
CA ARG A 25 5.25 -5.76 -4.20
C ARG A 25 5.14 -4.27 -4.53
N TRP A 26 4.15 -3.88 -5.33
CA TRP A 26 3.91 -2.47 -5.62
C TRP A 26 3.53 -1.66 -4.37
N ALA A 27 2.66 -2.20 -3.53
CA ALA A 27 2.28 -1.58 -2.26
C ALA A 27 3.48 -1.37 -1.33
N LEU A 28 4.38 -2.36 -1.25
CA LEU A 28 5.63 -2.27 -0.49
C LEU A 28 6.57 -1.23 -1.09
N ALA A 29 6.72 -1.17 -2.43
CA ALA A 29 7.53 -0.15 -3.09
C ALA A 29 7.02 1.27 -2.78
N CYS A 30 5.71 1.51 -2.83
CA CYS A 30 5.10 2.79 -2.44
C CYS A 30 5.37 3.13 -0.97
N THR A 31 5.30 2.14 -0.08
CA THR A 31 5.56 2.30 1.36
C THR A 31 7.02 2.66 1.62
N GLU A 32 7.95 1.92 1.06
CA GLU A 32 9.40 2.16 1.22
C GLU A 32 9.83 3.51 0.66
N HIS A 33 9.26 3.90 -0.48
CA HIS A 33 9.47 5.23 -1.05
C HIS A 33 8.99 6.32 -0.09
N THR A 34 7.80 6.17 0.49
CA THR A 34 7.26 7.11 1.48
C THR A 34 8.15 7.19 2.72
N ILE A 35 8.59 6.06 3.26
CA ILE A 35 9.54 5.99 4.40
C ILE A 35 10.81 6.76 4.09
N ALA A 36 11.41 6.53 2.90
CA ALA A 36 12.65 7.17 2.50
C ALA A 36 12.51 8.69 2.33
N GLN A 37 11.40 9.17 1.76
CA GLN A 37 11.18 10.59 1.52
C GLN A 37 11.13 11.44 2.80
N VAL A 38 10.64 10.87 3.90
CA VAL A 38 10.55 11.57 5.19
C VAL A 38 11.56 11.06 6.23
N SER A 39 12.49 10.20 5.80
CA SER A 39 13.52 9.60 6.68
C SER A 39 12.93 8.96 7.94
N TYR A 40 11.80 8.26 7.78
CA TYR A 40 11.10 7.62 8.89
C TYR A 40 11.86 6.38 9.38
N VAL A 41 11.95 6.24 10.70
CA VAL A 41 12.55 5.05 11.34
C VAL A 41 11.44 4.16 11.88
N CYS A 42 11.33 2.96 11.35
CA CYS A 42 10.32 1.99 11.78
C CYS A 42 10.56 1.52 13.21
N THR A 43 9.47 1.31 13.96
CA THR A 43 9.49 0.55 15.21
C THR A 43 9.78 -0.93 14.94
N ALA A 44 10.10 -1.70 15.98
CA ALA A 44 10.30 -3.15 15.84
C ALA A 44 9.02 -3.85 15.31
N VAL A 45 7.83 -3.42 15.74
CA VAL A 45 6.54 -3.94 15.26
C VAL A 45 6.36 -3.69 13.77
N GLN A 46 6.68 -2.49 13.31
CA GLN A 46 6.57 -2.10 11.90
C GLN A 46 7.58 -2.83 11.01
N ALA A 47 8.83 -2.92 11.46
CA ALA A 47 9.88 -3.65 10.74
C ALA A 47 9.54 -5.14 10.61
N GLU A 48 9.04 -5.77 11.66
CA GLU A 48 8.59 -7.16 11.64
C GLU A 48 7.39 -7.35 10.69
N ALA A 49 6.45 -6.42 10.68
CA ALA A 49 5.30 -6.49 9.78
C ALA A 49 5.72 -6.42 8.30
N LEU A 50 6.67 -5.56 7.96
CA LEU A 50 7.23 -5.51 6.61
C LEU A 50 7.97 -6.81 6.25
N HIS A 51 8.74 -7.38 7.18
CA HIS A 51 9.38 -8.68 7.00
C HIS A 51 8.35 -9.78 6.71
N ILE A 52 7.25 -9.85 7.47
CA ILE A 52 6.17 -10.80 7.27
C ILE A 52 5.50 -10.61 5.89
N ALA A 53 5.36 -9.37 5.42
CA ALA A 53 4.80 -9.10 4.08
C ALA A 53 5.69 -9.69 2.98
N TYR A 54 6.99 -9.53 3.04
CA TYR A 54 7.93 -10.17 2.12
C TYR A 54 7.92 -11.70 2.26
N ALA A 55 7.88 -12.22 3.48
CA ALA A 55 7.78 -13.65 3.74
C ALA A 55 6.49 -14.25 3.14
N TRP A 56 5.37 -13.51 3.18
CA TRP A 56 4.14 -13.94 2.52
C TRP A 56 4.28 -13.99 0.99
N ILE A 57 4.97 -13.04 0.38
CA ILE A 57 5.29 -13.08 -1.06
C ILE A 57 6.09 -14.35 -1.40
N ASP A 58 7.02 -14.74 -0.53
CA ASP A 58 7.90 -15.90 -0.70
C ASP A 58 7.28 -17.22 -0.21
N ASP A 59 6.00 -17.25 0.13
CA ASP A 59 5.27 -18.40 0.67
C ASP A 59 5.84 -18.96 1.99
N THR A 60 6.52 -18.12 2.77
CA THR A 60 7.10 -18.49 4.08
C THR A 60 6.37 -17.89 5.28
N ALA A 61 5.32 -17.10 5.04
CA ALA A 61 4.39 -16.63 6.06
C ALA A 61 2.95 -16.81 5.58
N SER A 62 2.04 -17.04 6.51
CA SER A 62 0.61 -17.21 6.24
C SER A 62 -0.12 -15.87 6.10
N VAL A 63 -1.31 -15.92 5.48
CA VAL A 63 -2.25 -14.77 5.45
C VAL A 63 -2.63 -14.33 6.87
N TYR A 64 -2.78 -15.29 7.80
CA TYR A 64 -3.12 -14.99 9.19
C TYR A 64 -2.02 -14.19 9.89
N GLU A 65 -0.75 -14.58 9.74
CA GLU A 65 0.40 -13.86 10.29
C GLU A 65 0.45 -12.43 9.76
N ALA A 66 0.31 -12.24 8.44
CA ALA A 66 0.27 -10.93 7.82
C ALA A 66 -0.93 -10.08 8.31
N MET A 67 -2.10 -10.68 8.49
CA MET A 67 -3.27 -10.00 9.02
C MET A 67 -3.05 -9.52 10.47
N GLN A 68 -2.47 -10.37 11.32
CA GLN A 68 -2.16 -9.99 12.72
C GLN A 68 -1.09 -8.88 12.77
N ALA A 69 -0.04 -8.99 11.95
CA ALA A 69 1.00 -7.96 11.84
C ALA A 69 0.42 -6.61 11.39
N SER A 70 -0.45 -6.62 10.38
CA SER A 70 -1.13 -5.40 9.90
C SER A 70 -1.99 -4.75 10.99
N ARG A 71 -2.71 -5.55 11.78
CA ARG A 71 -3.53 -5.05 12.91
C ARG A 71 -2.67 -4.39 13.98
N ALA A 72 -1.52 -4.99 14.32
CA ALA A 72 -0.58 -4.41 15.28
C ALA A 72 -0.05 -3.04 14.81
N VAL A 73 0.32 -2.93 13.54
CA VAL A 73 0.75 -1.66 12.93
C VAL A 73 -0.38 -0.61 12.95
N HIS A 74 -1.60 -0.99 12.59
CA HIS A 74 -2.74 -0.08 12.65
C HIS A 74 -3.10 0.35 14.08
N ALA A 75 -2.82 -0.49 15.08
CA ALA A 75 -2.95 -0.11 16.50
C ALA A 75 -1.94 0.99 16.87
N GLU A 76 -0.67 0.88 16.43
CA GLU A 76 0.30 1.96 16.61
C GLU A 76 -0.17 3.27 15.94
N ALA A 77 -0.70 3.18 14.70
CA ALA A 77 -1.22 4.36 14.00
C ALA A 77 -2.35 5.08 14.75
N LYS A 78 -3.18 4.34 15.50
CA LYS A 78 -4.25 4.95 16.32
C LYS A 78 -3.73 5.72 17.52
N MET A 79 -2.57 5.31 18.04
CA MET A 79 -1.94 5.93 19.22
C MET A 79 -0.99 7.08 18.84
N GLU A 80 -0.55 7.15 17.57
CA GLU A 80 0.37 8.16 17.09
C GLU A 80 -0.31 9.54 17.01
N GLN A 81 0.30 10.54 17.64
CA GLN A 81 -0.19 11.91 17.67
C GLN A 81 0.37 12.79 16.54
N ASP A 82 1.56 12.43 16.04
CA ASP A 82 2.18 13.09 14.91
C ASP A 82 1.52 12.60 13.61
N ILE A 83 0.86 13.52 12.90
CA ILE A 83 0.11 13.19 11.69
C ILE A 83 1.01 12.66 10.55
N GLU A 84 2.23 13.17 10.43
CA GLU A 84 3.18 12.69 9.40
C GLU A 84 3.55 11.23 9.67
N LYS A 85 3.94 10.92 10.92
CA LYS A 85 4.24 9.56 11.35
C LYS A 85 3.02 8.65 11.21
N GLN A 86 1.83 9.12 11.61
CA GLN A 86 0.59 8.35 11.47
C GLN A 86 0.34 7.94 10.02
N LEU A 87 0.57 8.85 9.06
CA LEU A 87 0.39 8.56 7.63
C LEU A 87 1.38 7.50 7.13
N VAL A 88 2.65 7.56 7.57
CA VAL A 88 3.65 6.51 7.26
C VAL A 88 3.21 5.16 7.83
N ILE A 89 2.81 5.13 9.10
CA ILE A 89 2.36 3.89 9.76
C ILE A 89 1.14 3.31 9.03
N ARG A 90 0.23 4.16 8.54
CA ARG A 90 -0.90 3.71 7.70
C ARG A 90 -0.45 3.11 6.37
N CYS A 91 0.59 3.66 5.72
CA CYS A 91 1.18 3.03 4.53
C CYS A 91 1.64 1.60 4.84
N ILE A 92 2.43 1.43 5.90
CA ILE A 92 2.94 0.13 6.33
C ILE A 92 1.80 -0.84 6.61
N GLY A 93 0.82 -0.45 7.42
CA GLY A 93 -0.31 -1.30 7.78
C GLY A 93 -1.12 -1.76 6.57
N HIS A 94 -1.38 -0.88 5.60
CA HIS A 94 -2.11 -1.24 4.38
C HIS A 94 -1.29 -2.12 3.43
N ALA A 95 0.03 -1.88 3.30
CA ALA A 95 0.88 -2.75 2.50
C ALA A 95 0.80 -4.20 3.01
N VAL A 96 0.98 -4.40 4.32
CA VAL A 96 0.91 -5.73 4.96
C VAL A 96 -0.51 -6.32 4.86
N ALA A 97 -1.55 -5.50 5.02
CA ALA A 97 -2.95 -5.91 4.89
C ALA A 97 -3.30 -6.43 3.49
N THR A 98 -2.51 -6.10 2.47
CA THR A 98 -2.71 -6.60 1.10
C THR A 98 -2.74 -8.12 1.05
N ALA A 99 -2.02 -8.82 1.94
CA ALA A 99 -2.01 -10.29 2.00
C ALA A 99 -3.41 -10.91 2.20
N HIS A 100 -4.27 -10.29 3.00
CA HIS A 100 -5.61 -10.82 3.22
C HIS A 100 -6.67 -10.21 2.31
N MET A 101 -6.39 -9.04 1.72
CA MET A 101 -7.30 -8.35 0.81
C MET A 101 -6.52 -7.47 -0.18
N ALA A 102 -6.51 -7.88 -1.43
CA ALA A 102 -5.67 -7.28 -2.47
C ALA A 102 -5.92 -5.78 -2.69
N ASP A 103 -7.14 -5.27 -2.48
CA ASP A 103 -7.46 -3.85 -2.62
C ASP A 103 -6.78 -2.93 -1.59
N HIS A 104 -6.23 -3.49 -0.52
CA HIS A 104 -5.39 -2.74 0.41
C HIS A 104 -4.09 -2.23 -0.24
N CYS A 105 -3.65 -2.82 -1.36
CA CYS A 105 -2.50 -2.34 -2.11
C CYS A 105 -2.60 -0.86 -2.53
N LEU A 106 -3.81 -0.33 -2.65
CA LEU A 106 -4.06 1.07 -2.99
C LEU A 106 -3.81 2.03 -1.81
N GLY A 107 -3.81 1.51 -0.59
CA GLY A 107 -3.63 2.30 0.64
C GLY A 107 -2.30 3.05 0.69
N PRO A 108 -1.14 2.38 0.50
CA PRO A 108 0.16 3.05 0.53
C PRO A 108 0.28 4.19 -0.47
N ALA A 109 -0.20 4.00 -1.70
CA ALA A 109 -0.21 5.08 -2.69
C ALA A 109 -1.05 6.28 -2.23
N TRP A 110 -2.22 6.03 -1.68
CA TRP A 110 -3.13 7.08 -1.22
C TRP A 110 -2.59 7.83 0.01
N TYR A 111 -2.11 7.10 1.03
CA TYR A 111 -1.53 7.72 2.25
C TYR A 111 -0.19 8.40 1.95
N GLY A 112 0.64 7.82 1.07
CA GLY A 112 1.89 8.42 0.61
C GLY A 112 1.65 9.78 -0.05
N ARG A 113 0.68 9.88 -0.96
CA ARG A 113 0.29 11.16 -1.58
C ARG A 113 -0.20 12.18 -0.56
N LYS A 114 -0.97 11.74 0.45
CA LYS A 114 -1.39 12.63 1.55
C LYS A 114 -0.21 13.18 2.32
N LEU A 115 0.76 12.33 2.63
CA LEU A 115 1.96 12.73 3.34
C LEU A 115 2.79 13.72 2.53
N ILE A 116 3.07 13.42 1.28
CA ILE A 116 3.85 14.31 0.39
C ILE A 116 3.22 15.70 0.31
N ARG A 117 1.89 15.76 0.17
CA ARG A 117 1.16 17.03 0.20
C ARG A 117 1.31 17.76 1.53
N LEU A 118 1.22 17.04 2.64
CA LEU A 118 1.33 17.61 4.00
C LEU A 118 2.70 18.25 4.24
N VAL A 119 3.77 17.61 3.76
CA VAL A 119 5.15 18.10 3.91
C VAL A 119 5.58 19.08 2.81
N GLY A 120 4.65 19.53 1.97
CA GLY A 120 4.91 20.56 0.94
C GLY A 120 5.58 20.02 -0.33
N GLY A 121 5.58 18.69 -0.55
CA GLY A 121 6.09 18.07 -1.76
C GLY A 121 5.10 18.15 -2.93
N SER A 122 5.53 17.71 -4.10
CA SER A 122 4.72 17.68 -5.31
C SER A 122 3.85 16.42 -5.40
N LEU A 123 2.55 16.61 -5.29
CA LEU A 123 1.56 15.53 -5.46
C LEU A 123 1.63 14.91 -6.86
N GLU A 124 1.84 15.74 -7.90
CA GLU A 124 1.97 15.27 -9.28
C GLU A 124 3.21 14.40 -9.47
N GLN A 125 4.36 14.81 -8.94
CA GLN A 125 5.60 14.01 -9.02
C GLN A 125 5.45 12.67 -8.29
N GLU A 126 4.84 12.66 -7.11
CA GLU A 126 4.56 11.43 -6.36
C GLU A 126 3.64 10.49 -7.15
N TYR A 127 2.57 11.03 -7.74
CA TYR A 127 1.65 10.25 -8.56
C TYR A 127 2.34 9.65 -9.78
N GLN A 128 3.17 10.42 -10.48
CA GLN A 128 3.95 9.94 -11.63
C GLN A 128 4.95 8.86 -11.22
N TRP A 129 5.60 9.01 -10.06
CA TRP A 129 6.47 7.97 -9.51
C TRP A 129 5.71 6.66 -9.27
N GLN A 130 4.54 6.74 -8.63
CA GLN A 130 3.68 5.58 -8.36
C GLN A 130 3.21 4.89 -9.65
N LEU A 131 2.90 5.66 -10.69
CA LEU A 131 2.55 5.14 -12.01
C LEU A 131 3.73 4.42 -12.66
N LYS A 132 4.92 4.98 -12.54
CA LYS A 132 6.14 4.36 -13.10
C LYS A 132 6.44 3.03 -12.41
N GLU A 133 6.28 2.94 -11.10
CA GLU A 133 6.46 1.68 -10.36
C GLU A 133 5.46 0.59 -10.79
N LEU A 134 4.28 0.96 -11.27
CA LEU A 134 3.34 0.01 -11.86
C LEU A 134 3.90 -0.70 -13.11
N GLU A 135 4.84 -0.10 -13.82
CA GLU A 135 5.43 -0.69 -15.04
C GLU A 135 6.18 -2.00 -14.73
N ALA A 136 6.62 -2.22 -13.50
CA ALA A 136 7.22 -3.47 -13.05
C ALA A 136 6.21 -4.63 -12.93
N LEU A 137 4.90 -4.34 -12.94
CA LEU A 137 3.83 -5.31 -12.82
C LEU A 137 3.35 -5.77 -14.22
N PRO A 138 2.69 -6.94 -14.32
CA PRO A 138 1.98 -7.33 -15.55
C PRO A 138 1.00 -6.25 -16.03
N THR A 139 0.90 -6.07 -17.35
CA THR A 139 0.13 -4.96 -17.98
C THR A 139 -1.33 -4.91 -17.54
N HIS A 140 -2.00 -6.06 -17.36
CA HIS A 140 -3.38 -6.10 -16.92
C HIS A 140 -3.58 -5.51 -15.51
N LEU A 141 -2.56 -5.57 -14.64
CA LEU A 141 -2.60 -4.94 -13.32
C LEU A 141 -2.42 -3.42 -13.40
N HIS A 142 -1.73 -2.90 -14.42
CA HIS A 142 -1.66 -1.45 -14.65
C HIS A 142 -3.06 -0.87 -14.83
N GLN A 143 -3.88 -1.51 -15.68
CA GLN A 143 -5.25 -1.06 -15.94
C GLN A 143 -6.13 -1.21 -14.68
N LEU A 144 -5.97 -2.30 -13.95
CA LEU A 144 -6.71 -2.52 -12.71
C LEU A 144 -6.47 -1.38 -11.70
N VAL A 145 -5.22 -1.01 -11.48
CA VAL A 145 -4.85 0.06 -10.53
C VAL A 145 -5.24 1.43 -11.09
N LYS A 146 -4.85 1.75 -12.32
CA LYS A 146 -5.10 3.06 -12.95
C LYS A 146 -6.58 3.42 -13.04
N THR A 147 -7.46 2.45 -13.21
CA THR A 147 -8.90 2.67 -13.30
C THR A 147 -9.61 2.58 -11.95
N SER A 148 -8.88 2.30 -10.86
CA SER A 148 -9.47 2.31 -9.51
C SER A 148 -9.72 3.75 -9.04
N PRO A 149 -10.95 4.10 -8.61
CA PRO A 149 -11.27 5.44 -8.12
C PRO A 149 -10.42 5.89 -6.91
N LYS A 150 -9.92 4.94 -6.12
CA LYS A 150 -9.04 5.23 -4.97
C LYS A 150 -7.64 5.65 -5.41
N PHE A 151 -7.21 5.23 -6.59
CA PHE A 151 -5.88 5.57 -7.10
C PHE A 151 -5.87 6.84 -7.95
N GLN A 152 -6.95 7.10 -8.68
CA GLN A 152 -7.05 8.27 -9.57
C GLN A 152 -6.92 9.58 -8.80
N LEU A 153 -6.12 10.51 -9.34
CA LEU A 153 -6.12 11.90 -8.88
C LEU A 153 -7.43 12.58 -9.31
N LYS A 154 -8.06 13.26 -8.39
CA LYS A 154 -9.21 14.10 -8.68
C LYS A 154 -8.73 15.53 -8.99
N PRO A 155 -9.43 16.28 -9.85
CA PRO A 155 -9.10 17.68 -10.10
C PRO A 155 -8.98 18.52 -8.81
N SER A 156 -9.81 18.22 -7.80
CA SER A 156 -9.76 18.84 -6.48
C SER A 156 -8.47 18.55 -5.69
N ASP A 157 -7.72 17.53 -6.06
CA ASP A 157 -6.48 17.15 -5.37
C ASP A 157 -5.29 17.99 -5.88
N ILE A 158 -5.39 18.53 -7.10
CA ILE A 158 -4.32 19.25 -7.79
C ILE A 158 -4.41 20.78 -7.50
N THR A 159 -5.59 21.30 -7.21
CA THR A 159 -5.89 22.74 -7.13
C THR A 159 -5.76 23.36 -5.74
N LYS A 160 -5.14 22.70 -4.76
CA LYS A 160 -4.97 23.28 -3.41
C LYS A 160 -3.51 23.45 -3.04
#